data_bab491f9d56feb499e6847bc52a29803
#
_entry.id   bab491f9d56feb499e6847bc52a29803
#
_cell.length_a   1.000
_cell.length_b   1.000
_cell.length_c   1.000
_cell.angle_alpha   90.00
_cell.angle_beta   90.00
_cell.angle_gamma   90.00
#
_symmetry.space_group_name_H-M   'P 1'
#
loop_
_entity.id
_entity.type
_entity.pdbx_description
1 polymer ?
#
loop_
_entity_poly.entity_id
_entity_poly.type
_entity_poly.pdbx_seq_one_letter_code
_entity_poly.pdbx_strand_id
1 'polypeptide(L)'
;MAARNNKIRNFLIPGKRAHLVGIGGVSMRPLGLVLQGMGIQVTGSDMNASVSTDELRDHGIRVFIGHRAENIQGADCIIRTAAVHNDNPEIAAARGAGIPVFERAEAWGVLVQSYQN
;
A
#
# COMPACT_ATOMS: atom_id res chain seq x y z
N MET A 1 16.85 2.60 -9.03
CA MET A 1 17.72 1.43 -9.23
C MET A 1 16.91 0.25 -9.73
N ALA A 2 17.41 -0.43 -10.74
CA ALA A 2 16.70 -1.56 -11.35
C ALA A 2 16.39 -2.69 -10.35
N ALA A 3 17.33 -2.98 -9.43
CA ALA A 3 17.14 -4.03 -8.43
C ALA A 3 15.99 -3.73 -7.49
N ARG A 4 15.82 -2.46 -7.09
CA ARG A 4 14.70 -2.08 -6.22
C ARG A 4 13.36 -2.17 -6.94
N ASN A 5 13.31 -1.74 -8.20
CA ASN A 5 12.08 -1.86 -9.00
C ASN A 5 11.71 -3.32 -9.23
N ASN A 6 12.71 -4.18 -9.48
CA ASN A 6 12.47 -5.61 -9.62
C ASN A 6 11.92 -6.21 -8.33
N LYS A 7 12.40 -5.72 -7.18
CA LYS A 7 11.93 -6.21 -5.89
C LYS A 7 10.44 -5.90 -5.69
N ILE A 8 10.01 -4.67 -5.96
CA ILE A 8 8.59 -4.31 -5.82
C ILE A 8 7.72 -5.11 -6.79
N ARG A 9 8.22 -5.41 -7.99
CA ARG A 9 7.49 -6.22 -8.96
C ARG A 9 7.12 -7.60 -8.40
N ASN A 10 7.96 -8.15 -7.56
CA ASN A 10 7.70 -9.46 -6.94
C ASN A 10 6.52 -9.42 -5.98
N PHE A 11 6.12 -8.24 -5.53
CA PHE A 11 5.00 -8.05 -4.61
C PHE A 11 3.73 -7.54 -5.28
N LEU A 12 3.83 -7.01 -6.50
CA LEU A 12 2.67 -6.49 -7.22
C LEU A 12 2.14 -7.52 -8.22
N ILE A 13 1.86 -8.70 -7.69
CA ILE A 13 1.32 -9.83 -8.46
C ILE A 13 0.12 -10.42 -7.73
N PRO A 14 -0.80 -11.09 -8.46
CA PRO A 14 -1.99 -11.65 -7.85
C PRO A 14 -1.68 -12.57 -6.67
N GLY A 15 -2.50 -12.47 -5.63
CA GLY A 15 -2.36 -13.28 -4.43
C GLY A 15 -1.49 -12.68 -3.34
N LYS A 16 -0.70 -11.66 -3.66
CA LYS A 16 0.08 -10.95 -2.65
C LYS A 16 -0.79 -9.99 -1.86
N ARG A 17 -0.34 -9.63 -0.68
CA ARG A 17 -1.03 -8.70 0.22
C ARG A 17 -0.23 -7.43 0.36
N ALA A 18 -0.83 -6.30 -0.01
CA ALA A 18 -0.22 -4.99 0.12
C ALA A 18 -1.02 -4.13 1.09
N HIS A 19 -0.33 -3.51 2.04
CA HIS A 19 -0.95 -2.60 3.00
C HIS A 19 -0.50 -1.18 2.69
N LEU A 20 -1.45 -0.29 2.43
CA LEU A 20 -1.19 1.09 2.02
C LEU A 20 -1.42 2.03 3.21
N VAL A 21 -0.36 2.70 3.64
CA VAL A 21 -0.43 3.65 4.76
C VAL A 21 -0.79 5.02 4.21
N GLY A 22 -1.90 5.58 4.69
CA GLY A 22 -2.48 6.80 4.15
C GLY A 22 -3.35 6.54 2.92
N ILE A 23 -4.09 5.43 2.93
CA ILE A 23 -4.78 4.90 1.74
C ILE A 23 -5.85 5.85 1.20
N GLY A 24 -6.41 6.73 2.02
CA GLY A 24 -7.44 7.68 1.59
C GLY A 24 -6.90 8.89 0.85
N GLY A 25 -5.58 9.02 0.71
CA GLY A 25 -4.96 10.16 0.04
C GLY A 25 -5.23 10.18 -1.45
N VAL A 26 -5.03 11.36 -2.05
CA VAL A 26 -5.40 11.63 -3.45
C VAL A 26 -4.76 10.65 -4.43
N SER A 27 -3.49 10.29 -4.23
CA SER A 27 -2.82 9.37 -5.15
C SER A 27 -2.76 7.93 -4.62
N MET A 28 -3.02 7.72 -3.34
CA MET A 28 -3.02 6.38 -2.75
C MET A 28 -4.34 5.65 -3.00
N ARG A 29 -5.47 6.36 -2.94
CA ARG A 29 -6.77 5.74 -3.19
C ARG A 29 -6.83 5.08 -4.56
N PRO A 30 -6.50 5.78 -5.67
CA PRO A 30 -6.52 5.12 -6.97
C PRO A 30 -5.51 3.99 -7.07
N LEU A 31 -4.35 4.10 -6.42
CA LEU A 31 -3.39 3.00 -6.39
C LEU A 31 -3.99 1.74 -5.78
N GLY A 32 -4.67 1.90 -4.64
CA GLY A 32 -5.33 0.77 -3.98
C GLY A 32 -6.33 0.06 -4.88
N LEU A 33 -7.12 0.84 -5.62
CA LEU A 33 -8.13 0.28 -6.52
C LEU A 33 -7.48 -0.44 -7.71
N VAL A 34 -6.40 0.11 -8.26
CA VAL A 34 -5.67 -0.52 -9.36
C VAL A 34 -5.05 -1.84 -8.89
N LEU A 35 -4.42 -1.85 -7.73
CA LEU A 35 -3.81 -3.08 -7.20
C LEU A 35 -4.87 -4.15 -6.94
N GLN A 36 -6.02 -3.76 -6.39
CA GLN A 36 -7.12 -4.70 -6.18
C GLN A 36 -7.57 -5.31 -7.50
N GLY A 37 -7.69 -4.48 -8.53
CA GLY A 37 -8.07 -4.95 -9.87
C GLY A 37 -7.07 -5.93 -10.46
N MET A 38 -5.85 -5.92 -10.00
CA MET A 38 -4.80 -6.86 -10.43
C MET A 38 -4.81 -8.18 -9.64
N GLY A 39 -5.73 -8.33 -8.70
CA GLY A 39 -5.79 -9.54 -7.87
C GLY A 39 -4.93 -9.49 -6.62
N ILE A 40 -4.41 -8.33 -6.28
CA ILE A 40 -3.66 -8.13 -5.04
C ILE A 40 -4.65 -7.88 -3.91
N GLN A 41 -4.43 -8.50 -2.76
CA GLN A 41 -5.25 -8.25 -1.58
C GLN A 41 -4.77 -6.96 -0.92
N VAL A 42 -5.61 -5.93 -0.99
CA VAL A 42 -5.25 -4.60 -0.50
C VAL A 42 -5.90 -4.36 0.86
N THR A 43 -5.11 -3.87 1.80
CA THR A 43 -5.60 -3.27 3.04
C THR A 43 -4.98 -1.89 3.14
N GLY A 44 -5.45 -1.10 4.08
CA GLY A 44 -4.83 0.19 4.29
C GLY A 44 -5.23 0.81 5.60
N SER A 45 -4.61 1.93 5.90
CA SER A 45 -4.93 2.72 7.08
C SER A 45 -4.93 4.19 6.73
N ASP A 46 -5.66 4.96 7.52
CA ASP A 46 -5.67 6.42 7.40
C ASP A 46 -5.92 7.01 8.78
N MET A 47 -5.43 8.23 9.00
CA MET A 47 -5.67 8.94 10.26
C MET A 47 -7.14 9.24 10.48
N ASN A 48 -7.85 9.54 9.40
CA ASN A 48 -9.22 10.03 9.46
C ASN A 48 -10.13 9.29 8.49
N ALA A 49 -11.35 9.02 8.94
CA ALA A 49 -12.40 8.55 8.04
C ALA A 49 -12.77 9.67 7.07
N SER A 50 -13.11 9.30 5.84
CA SER A 50 -13.44 10.25 4.79
C SER A 50 -14.30 9.57 3.73
N VAL A 51 -14.77 10.35 2.77
CA VAL A 51 -15.47 9.81 1.60
C VAL A 51 -14.56 8.82 0.87
N SER A 52 -13.26 9.13 0.78
CA SER A 52 -12.29 8.23 0.13
C SER A 52 -12.19 6.88 0.84
N THR A 53 -12.13 6.88 2.18
CA THR A 53 -12.06 5.61 2.92
C THR A 53 -13.37 4.84 2.81
N ASP A 54 -14.51 5.53 2.76
CA ASP A 54 -15.79 4.87 2.58
C ASP A 54 -15.89 4.21 1.21
N GLU A 55 -15.43 4.89 0.16
CA GLU A 55 -15.41 4.32 -1.19
C GLU A 55 -14.54 3.06 -1.25
N LEU A 56 -13.38 3.10 -0.62
CA LEU A 56 -12.49 1.94 -0.57
C LEU A 56 -13.16 0.75 0.10
N ARG A 57 -13.86 0.99 1.20
CA ARG A 57 -14.60 -0.06 1.91
C ARG A 57 -15.72 -0.62 1.04
N ASP A 58 -16.39 0.24 0.28
CA ASP A 58 -17.45 -0.19 -0.64
C ASP A 58 -16.90 -1.12 -1.72
N HIS A 59 -15.63 -0.98 -2.06
CA HIS A 59 -14.95 -1.88 -3.01
C HIS A 59 -14.40 -3.14 -2.33
N GLY A 60 -14.67 -3.33 -1.05
CA GLY A 60 -14.22 -4.51 -0.32
C GLY A 60 -12.81 -4.41 0.23
N ILE A 61 -12.20 -3.23 0.21
CA ILE A 61 -10.88 -3.02 0.78
C ILE A 61 -11.01 -2.75 2.29
N ARG A 62 -10.23 -3.48 3.08
CA ARG A 62 -10.24 -3.29 4.52
C ARG A 62 -9.42 -2.06 4.88
N VAL A 63 -10.08 -1.06 5.48
CA VAL A 63 -9.43 0.19 5.87
C VAL A 63 -9.53 0.36 7.38
N PHE A 64 -8.38 0.55 8.01
CA PHE A 64 -8.28 0.85 9.44
C PHE A 64 -8.20 2.36 9.63
N ILE A 65 -8.98 2.89 10.55
CA ILE A 65 -8.86 4.30 10.93
C ILE A 65 -7.97 4.37 12.17
N GLY A 66 -6.89 5.13 12.05
CA GLY A 66 -5.81 5.16 13.04
C GLY A 66 -4.68 4.21 12.65
N HIS A 67 -3.45 4.66 12.90
CA HIS A 67 -2.26 3.86 12.57
C HIS A 67 -1.86 3.05 13.79
N ARG A 68 -1.73 1.73 13.62
CA ARG A 68 -1.33 0.80 14.67
C ARG A 68 -0.44 -0.29 14.09
N ALA A 69 0.51 -0.75 14.91
CA ALA A 69 1.43 -1.81 14.49
C ALA A 69 0.70 -3.06 14.00
N GLU A 70 -0.38 -3.45 14.66
CA GLU A 70 -1.12 -4.67 14.30
C GLU A 70 -1.83 -4.58 12.96
N ASN A 71 -2.01 -3.39 12.40
CA ASN A 71 -2.70 -3.25 11.11
C ASN A 71 -1.94 -3.88 9.95
N ILE A 72 -0.65 -4.12 10.12
CA ILE A 72 0.18 -4.67 9.04
C ILE A 72 0.25 -6.20 9.06
N GLN A 73 -0.43 -6.85 9.97
CA GLN A 73 -0.36 -8.32 10.07
C GLN A 73 -0.82 -8.97 8.78
N GLY A 74 0.00 -9.89 8.29
CA GLY A 74 -0.28 -10.62 7.06
C GLY A 74 0.12 -9.89 5.79
N ALA A 75 0.62 -8.66 5.88
CA ALA A 75 1.05 -7.93 4.70
C ALA A 75 2.37 -8.50 4.17
N ASP A 76 2.45 -8.65 2.85
CA ASP A 76 3.70 -9.03 2.17
C ASP A 76 4.58 -7.81 1.93
N CYS A 77 3.97 -6.65 1.74
CA CYS A 77 4.68 -5.39 1.58
C CYS A 77 3.83 -4.23 2.07
N ILE A 78 4.50 -3.11 2.32
CA ILE A 78 3.88 -1.86 2.72
C ILE A 78 4.17 -0.82 1.63
N ILE A 79 3.17 0.01 1.32
CA ILE A 79 3.35 1.14 0.40
C ILE A 79 2.95 2.41 1.15
N ARG A 80 3.81 3.42 1.06
CA ARG A 80 3.59 4.70 1.75
C ARG A 80 3.89 5.87 0.85
N THR A 81 3.44 7.05 1.26
CA THR A 81 3.88 8.31 0.66
C THR A 81 4.98 8.94 1.52
N ALA A 82 5.67 9.94 0.96
CA ALA A 82 6.70 10.67 1.69
C ALA A 82 6.14 11.42 2.90
N ALA A 83 4.84 11.68 2.92
CA ALA A 83 4.19 12.33 4.05
C ALA A 83 4.11 11.43 5.29
N VAL A 84 4.26 10.14 5.12
CA VAL A 84 4.24 9.17 6.22
C VAL A 84 5.67 8.96 6.69
N HIS A 85 5.96 9.33 7.94
CA HIS A 85 7.32 9.29 8.48
C HIS A 85 7.69 7.89 8.98
N ASN A 86 9.00 7.69 9.15
CA ASN A 86 9.52 6.39 9.59
C ASN A 86 9.11 6.01 11.00
N ASP A 87 8.72 6.99 11.83
CA ASP A 87 8.24 6.74 13.19
C ASP A 87 6.75 6.36 13.25
N ASN A 88 6.06 6.37 12.12
CA ASN A 88 4.70 5.85 12.04
C ASN A 88 4.71 4.41 12.56
N PRO A 89 3.79 4.03 13.46
CA PRO A 89 3.83 2.70 14.08
C PRO A 89 3.74 1.56 13.06
N GLU A 90 3.06 1.76 11.95
CA GLU A 90 2.95 0.72 10.92
C GLU A 90 4.26 0.57 10.14
N ILE A 91 4.92 1.69 9.84
CA ILE A 91 6.23 1.65 9.17
C ILE A 91 7.28 1.02 10.09
N ALA A 92 7.32 1.44 11.35
CA ALA A 92 8.26 0.89 12.31
C ALA A 92 8.05 -0.61 12.51
N ALA A 93 6.79 -1.04 12.63
CA ALA A 93 6.48 -2.45 12.80
C ALA A 93 6.88 -3.28 11.58
N ALA A 94 6.65 -2.75 10.37
CA ALA A 94 7.02 -3.44 9.14
C ALA A 94 8.53 -3.63 9.06
N ARG A 95 9.30 -2.59 9.36
CA ARG A 95 10.75 -2.67 9.33
C ARG A 95 11.27 -3.65 10.37
N GLY A 96 10.69 -3.65 11.56
CA GLY A 96 11.05 -4.60 12.62
C GLY A 96 10.74 -6.04 12.26
N ALA A 97 9.72 -6.27 11.46
CA ALA A 97 9.30 -7.61 11.03
C ALA A 97 9.98 -8.04 9.71
N GLY A 98 10.79 -7.19 9.11
CA GLY A 98 11.43 -7.51 7.84
C GLY A 98 10.50 -7.42 6.63
N ILE A 99 9.35 -6.74 6.77
CA ILE A 99 8.43 -6.55 5.67
C ILE A 99 8.90 -5.35 4.85
N PRO A 100 9.10 -5.50 3.53
CA PRO A 100 9.61 -4.40 2.71
C PRO A 100 8.63 -3.23 2.65
N VAL A 101 9.18 -2.03 2.68
CA VAL A 101 8.43 -0.78 2.61
C VAL A 101 8.81 -0.07 1.31
N PHE A 102 7.82 0.18 0.46
CA PHE A 102 8.01 0.82 -0.83
C PHE A 102 7.33 2.18 -0.85
N GLU A 103 7.82 3.05 -1.73
CA GLU A 103 7.23 4.35 -1.94
C GLU A 103 6.10 4.25 -2.96
N ARG A 104 5.07 5.07 -2.78
CA ARG A 104 3.97 5.16 -3.74
C ARG A 104 4.48 5.39 -5.17
N ALA A 105 5.48 6.25 -5.34
CA ALA A 105 6.03 6.54 -6.66
C ALA A 105 6.64 5.32 -7.31
N GLU A 106 7.27 4.42 -6.52
CA GLU A 106 7.83 3.17 -7.06
C GLU A 106 6.72 2.27 -7.61
N ALA A 107 5.60 2.18 -6.88
CA ALA A 107 4.47 1.36 -7.32
C ALA A 107 3.89 1.91 -8.62
N TRP A 108 3.63 3.21 -8.70
CA TRP A 108 3.12 3.83 -9.91
C TRP A 108 4.09 3.66 -11.08
N GLY A 109 5.40 3.78 -10.81
CA GLY A 109 6.41 3.60 -11.85
C GLY A 109 6.35 2.22 -12.49
N VAL A 110 6.20 1.18 -11.67
CA VAL A 110 6.08 -0.19 -12.17
C VAL A 110 4.79 -0.37 -12.97
N LEU A 111 3.67 0.17 -12.47
CA LEU A 111 2.38 0.05 -13.15
C LEU A 111 2.38 0.75 -14.51
N VAL A 112 2.97 1.95 -14.58
CA VAL A 112 3.08 2.68 -15.85
C VAL A 112 3.89 1.89 -16.86
N GLN A 113 5.02 1.32 -16.44
CA GLN A 113 5.85 0.49 -17.32
C GLN A 113 5.06 -0.71 -17.85
N SER A 114 4.24 -1.33 -17.02
CA SER A 114 3.42 -2.47 -17.42
C SER A 114 2.45 -2.10 -18.54
N TYR A 115 1.87 -0.92 -18.47
CA TYR A 115 0.92 -0.47 -19.48
C TYR A 115 1.57 -0.04 -20.79
N GLN A 116 2.86 0.26 -20.78
CA GLN A 116 3.59 0.67 -21.99
C GLN A 116 4.03 -0.51 -22.84
N ASN A 117 3.96 -1.69 -22.31
CA ASN A 117 4.31 -2.90 -23.02
C ASN A 117 3.07 -3.60 -23.56
#